data_00a761e28336def468472d35a34eb131
#
_entry.id   00a761e28336def468472d35a34eb131
#
_cell.length_a   1.000
_cell.length_b   1.000
_cell.length_c   1.000
_cell.angle_alpha   90.00
_cell.angle_beta   90.00
_cell.angle_gamma   90.00
#
_symmetry.space_group_name_H-M   'P 1'
#
loop_
_entity.id
_entity.type
_entity.pdbx_description
1 polymer ?
#
loop_
_entity_poly.entity_id
_entity_poly.type
_entity_poly.pdbx_seq_one_letter_code
_entity_poly.pdbx_strand_id
1 'polypeptide(L)'
;MLFRSLSRNFAVRGGEIDIISLDGEYIVFTEVKMRRSNTQSPLAAMTPEKASRIMKCADVYLQTKNGAAFDGRKVRIDVVALTRDGADGGFRVFRHIMGIGMASKTARRF
;
A
#
# COMPACT_ATOMS: atom_id res chain seq x y z
N MET A 1 14.41 9.51 -1.33
CA MET A 1 13.25 9.18 -0.50
C MET A 1 13.53 7.94 0.30
N LEU A 2 13.27 7.99 1.58
CA LEU A 2 13.51 6.87 2.46
C LEU A 2 12.18 6.33 2.98
N PHE A 3 11.94 5.07 2.70
CA PHE A 3 10.83 4.35 3.30
C PHE A 3 11.34 3.58 4.49
N ARG A 4 10.55 3.60 5.54
CA ARG A 4 10.81 2.75 6.68
C ARG A 4 9.67 1.76 6.78
N SER A 5 10.00 0.49 6.60
CA SER A 5 9.01 -0.57 6.66
C SER A 5 8.60 -0.82 8.11
N LEU A 6 7.30 -0.85 8.35
CA LEU A 6 6.74 -1.10 9.68
C LEU A 6 6.18 -2.50 9.80
N SER A 7 5.60 -3.02 8.72
CA SER A 7 4.94 -4.31 8.76
C SER A 7 4.79 -4.85 7.36
N ARG A 8 4.70 -6.18 7.26
CA ARG A 8 4.41 -6.86 6.01
C ARG A 8 3.26 -7.83 6.22
N ASN A 9 2.48 -8.01 5.19
CA ASN A 9 1.42 -9.03 5.18
C ASN A 9 0.49 -8.89 6.37
N PHE A 10 0.10 -7.65 6.66
CA PHE A 10 -0.83 -7.40 7.74
C PHE A 10 -2.23 -7.84 7.30
N ALA A 11 -2.77 -8.84 7.96
CA ALA A 11 -4.04 -9.42 7.56
C ALA A 11 -5.08 -9.24 8.65
N VAL A 12 -6.30 -8.94 8.22
CA VAL A 12 -7.46 -8.89 9.10
C VAL A 12 -8.59 -9.61 8.38
N ARG A 13 -9.69 -9.79 9.08
CA ARG A 13 -10.86 -10.37 8.44
C ARG A 13 -11.28 -9.45 7.29
N GLY A 14 -11.34 -10.01 6.09
CA GLY A 14 -11.79 -9.27 4.92
C GLY A 14 -10.72 -8.60 4.12
N GLY A 15 -9.45 -8.67 4.51
CA GLY A 15 -8.42 -8.04 3.71
C GLY A 15 -7.03 -8.21 4.23
N GLU A 16 -6.09 -7.76 3.42
CA GLU A 16 -4.68 -7.84 3.73
C GLU A 16 -3.97 -6.64 3.12
N ILE A 17 -2.94 -6.16 3.79
CA ILE A 17 -2.06 -5.12 3.27
C ILE A 17 -0.68 -5.71 3.15
N ASP A 18 -0.08 -5.60 1.97
CA ASP A 18 1.19 -6.25 1.70
C ASP A 18 2.35 -5.59 2.43
N ILE A 19 2.39 -4.26 2.43
CA ILE A 19 3.47 -3.53 3.09
C ILE A 19 2.89 -2.30 3.75
N ILE A 20 3.32 -2.04 4.99
CA ILE A 20 3.02 -0.80 5.70
C ILE A 20 4.34 -0.12 5.98
N SER A 21 4.46 1.14 5.62
CA SER A 21 5.73 1.87 5.74
C SER A 21 5.50 3.32 6.10
N LEU A 22 6.58 4.00 6.44
CA LEU A 22 6.57 5.45 6.65
C LEU A 22 7.31 6.12 5.52
N ASP A 23 6.75 7.23 5.05
CA ASP A 23 7.37 8.07 4.05
C ASP A 23 7.10 9.51 4.43
N GLY A 24 8.06 10.14 5.11
CA GLY A 24 7.87 11.49 5.62
C GLY A 24 6.72 11.56 6.59
N GLU A 25 5.76 12.43 6.31
CA GLU A 25 4.61 12.61 7.19
C GLU A 25 3.50 11.59 6.91
N TYR A 26 3.69 10.72 5.93
CA TYR A 26 2.68 9.75 5.55
C TYR A 26 2.95 8.40 6.17
N ILE A 27 1.87 7.73 6.56
CA ILE A 27 1.90 6.28 6.72
C ILE A 27 1.31 5.70 5.44
N VAL A 28 2.01 4.74 4.85
CA VAL A 28 1.74 4.26 3.50
C VAL A 28 1.32 2.80 3.56
N PHE A 29 0.19 2.49 2.94
CA PHE A 29 -0.33 1.13 2.86
C PHE A 29 -0.24 0.72 1.40
N THR A 30 0.62 -0.26 1.12
CA THR A 30 1.00 -0.59 -0.25
C THR A 30 0.44 -1.94 -0.66
N GLU A 31 -0.17 -1.96 -1.83
CA GLU A 31 -0.60 -3.17 -2.51
C GLU A 31 0.47 -3.54 -3.54
N VAL A 32 0.93 -4.77 -3.51
CA VAL A 32 1.93 -5.26 -4.44
C VAL A 32 1.24 -6.14 -5.47
N LYS A 33 1.46 -5.85 -6.76
CA LYS A 33 0.86 -6.60 -7.86
C LYS A 33 1.94 -7.17 -8.74
N MET A 34 1.78 -8.46 -9.06
CA MET A 34 2.64 -9.10 -10.03
C MET A 34 2.04 -8.92 -11.41
N ARG A 35 2.88 -8.58 -12.37
CA ARG A 35 2.46 -8.43 -13.77
C ARG A 35 3.46 -9.16 -14.66
N ARG A 36 2.94 -9.80 -15.70
CA ARG A 36 3.79 -10.49 -16.66
C ARG A 36 4.49 -9.50 -17.58
N SER A 37 3.87 -8.37 -17.82
CA SER A 37 4.45 -7.37 -18.70
C SER A 37 4.03 -6.00 -18.18
N ASN A 38 4.69 -4.98 -18.73
CA ASN A 38 4.39 -3.61 -18.34
C ASN A 38 3.31 -2.98 -19.21
N THR A 39 2.53 -3.80 -19.94
CA THR A 39 1.51 -3.27 -20.83
C THR A 39 0.24 -2.85 -20.11
N GLN A 40 0.00 -3.36 -18.90
CA GLN A 40 -1.19 -3.02 -18.15
C GLN A 40 -0.83 -2.09 -16.99
N SER A 41 -1.66 -1.07 -16.81
CA SER A 41 -1.48 -0.18 -15.67
C SER A 41 -1.83 -0.90 -14.37
N PRO A 42 -1.02 -0.75 -13.33
CA PRO A 42 -1.38 -1.26 -12.01
C PRO A 42 -2.70 -0.72 -11.50
N LEU A 43 -3.06 0.49 -11.92
CA LEU A 43 -4.32 1.10 -11.51
C LEU A 43 -5.53 0.31 -11.99
N ALA A 44 -5.40 -0.43 -13.09
CA ALA A 44 -6.52 -1.21 -13.60
C ALA A 44 -6.97 -2.27 -12.61
N ALA A 45 -6.07 -2.71 -11.72
CA ALA A 45 -6.41 -3.70 -10.71
C ALA A 45 -6.91 -3.09 -9.41
N MET A 46 -6.85 -1.78 -9.29
CA MET A 46 -7.27 -1.11 -8.06
C MET A 46 -8.67 -0.55 -8.25
N THR A 47 -9.65 -1.34 -7.84
CA THR A 47 -11.04 -0.93 -7.90
C THR A 47 -11.41 -0.11 -6.67
N PRO A 48 -12.52 0.65 -6.72
CA PRO A 48 -13.00 1.34 -5.52
C PRO A 48 -13.25 0.39 -4.35
N GLU A 49 -13.75 -0.81 -4.63
CA GLU A 49 -13.98 -1.80 -3.58
C GLU A 49 -12.68 -2.24 -2.93
N LYS A 50 -11.64 -2.42 -3.75
CA LYS A 50 -10.34 -2.82 -3.24
C LYS A 50 -9.73 -1.71 -2.39
N ALA A 51 -9.80 -0.49 -2.87
CA ALA A 51 -9.30 0.65 -2.12
C ALA A 51 -10.02 0.79 -0.78
N SER A 52 -11.32 0.58 -0.79
CA SER A 52 -12.11 0.62 0.44
C SER A 52 -11.68 -0.45 1.43
N ARG A 53 -11.40 -1.66 0.95
CA ARG A 53 -10.93 -2.73 1.83
C ARG A 53 -9.57 -2.40 2.43
N ILE A 54 -8.69 -1.83 1.63
CA ILE A 54 -7.37 -1.41 2.13
C ILE A 54 -7.53 -0.34 3.19
N MET A 55 -8.43 0.61 2.98
CA MET A 55 -8.67 1.65 3.98
C MET A 55 -9.20 1.06 5.29
N LYS A 56 -10.06 0.06 5.22
CA LYS A 56 -10.54 -0.59 6.43
C LYS A 56 -9.43 -1.31 7.16
N CYS A 57 -8.56 -1.99 6.41
CA CYS A 57 -7.41 -2.65 7.01
C CYS A 57 -6.46 -1.64 7.63
N ALA A 58 -6.27 -0.51 6.97
CA ALA A 58 -5.43 0.56 7.51
C ALA A 58 -5.97 1.08 8.83
N ASP A 59 -7.29 1.28 8.89
CA ASP A 59 -7.92 1.76 10.11
C ASP A 59 -7.72 0.75 11.25
N VAL A 60 -7.87 -0.53 10.96
CA VAL A 60 -7.63 -1.56 11.96
C VAL A 60 -6.17 -1.53 12.42
N TYR A 61 -5.23 -1.41 11.47
CA TYR A 61 -3.82 -1.35 11.84
C TYR A 61 -3.52 -0.21 12.80
N LEU A 62 -4.09 0.97 12.52
CA LEU A 62 -3.85 2.13 13.35
C LEU A 62 -4.42 2.00 14.76
N GLN A 63 -5.30 1.03 14.96
CA GLN A 63 -5.85 0.73 16.28
C GLN A 63 -5.08 -0.37 17.00
N THR A 64 -4.14 -1.02 16.33
CA THR A 64 -3.32 -2.03 16.99
C THR A 64 -2.28 -1.36 17.87
N LYS A 65 -1.69 -2.14 18.76
CA LYS A 65 -0.65 -1.65 19.63
C LYS A 65 0.52 -1.06 18.84
N ASN A 66 0.91 -1.73 17.75
CA ASN A 66 2.03 -1.27 16.94
C ASN A 66 1.69 -0.07 16.09
N GLY A 67 0.46 0.03 15.66
CA GLY A 67 0.04 1.09 14.76
C GLY A 67 -0.43 2.35 15.44
N ALA A 68 -0.77 2.28 16.73
CA ALA A 68 -1.39 3.40 17.42
C ALA A 68 -0.50 4.64 17.47
N ALA A 69 0.82 4.45 17.48
CA ALA A 69 1.75 5.56 17.53
C ALA A 69 1.68 6.42 16.27
N PHE A 70 1.14 5.90 15.18
CA PHE A 70 1.07 6.60 13.90
C PHE A 70 -0.32 7.13 13.59
N ASP A 71 -1.27 6.94 14.51
CA ASP A 71 -2.60 7.48 14.34
C ASP A 71 -2.52 9.00 14.30
N GLY A 72 -3.23 9.59 13.37
CA GLY A 72 -3.16 11.03 13.15
C GLY A 72 -2.22 11.45 12.04
N ARG A 73 -1.39 10.53 11.55
CA ARG A 73 -0.56 10.82 10.39
C ARG A 73 -1.41 10.82 9.12
N LYS A 74 -0.88 11.45 8.08
CA LYS A 74 -1.52 11.40 6.77
C LYS A 74 -1.44 9.99 6.24
N VAL A 75 -2.51 9.54 5.63
CA VAL A 75 -2.60 8.18 5.07
C VAL A 75 -2.42 8.25 3.57
N ARG A 76 -1.66 7.31 3.04
CA ARG A 76 -1.49 7.18 1.60
C ARG A 76 -1.61 5.71 1.22
N ILE A 77 -2.29 5.44 0.11
CA ILE A 77 -2.36 4.11 -0.45
C ILE A 77 -1.55 4.11 -1.73
N ASP A 78 -0.63 3.17 -1.83
CA ASP A 78 0.23 3.03 -2.99
C ASP A 78 0.01 1.67 -3.64
N VAL A 79 0.30 1.60 -4.94
CA VAL A 79 0.36 0.33 -5.66
C VAL A 79 1.76 0.21 -6.26
N VAL A 80 2.38 -0.93 -6.04
CA VAL A 80 3.66 -1.25 -6.63
C VAL A 80 3.47 -2.44 -7.55
N ALA A 81 3.87 -2.30 -8.79
CA ALA A 81 3.82 -3.39 -9.75
C ALA A 81 5.21 -3.95 -9.95
N LEU A 82 5.31 -5.26 -9.79
CA LEU A 82 6.55 -5.99 -9.99
C LEU A 82 6.43 -6.83 -11.25
N THR A 83 7.54 -6.97 -11.94
CA THR A 83 7.64 -7.90 -13.04
C THR A 83 8.85 -8.81 -12.78
N ARG A 84 8.77 -10.03 -13.29
CA ARG A 84 9.89 -10.93 -13.18
C ARG A 84 10.89 -10.60 -14.28
N ASP A 85 12.14 -10.47 -13.88
CA ASP A 85 13.22 -10.28 -14.85
C ASP A 85 13.57 -11.64 -15.42
N GLY A 86 13.36 -11.81 -16.72
CA GLY A 86 13.55 -13.09 -17.36
C GLY A 86 14.99 -13.57 -17.35
N ALA A 87 15.95 -12.67 -17.23
CA ALA A 87 17.36 -13.02 -17.33
C ALA A 87 17.86 -13.79 -16.12
N ASP A 88 17.50 -13.36 -14.93
CA ASP A 88 18.00 -13.96 -13.70
C ASP A 88 16.89 -14.49 -12.79
N GLY A 89 15.65 -14.37 -13.20
CA GLY A 89 14.53 -14.84 -12.41
C GLY A 89 14.17 -13.96 -11.24
N GLY A 90 14.84 -12.83 -11.08
CA GLY A 90 14.55 -11.89 -10.01
C GLY A 90 13.34 -11.03 -10.32
N PHE A 91 12.92 -10.26 -9.34
CA PHE A 91 11.81 -9.34 -9.49
C PHE A 91 12.32 -7.93 -9.62
N ARG A 92 11.55 -7.11 -10.32
CA ARG A 92 11.89 -5.71 -10.50
C ARG A 92 10.63 -4.87 -10.42
N VAL A 93 10.73 -3.74 -9.72
CA VAL A 93 9.65 -2.77 -9.71
C VAL A 93 9.66 -2.04 -11.04
N PHE A 94 8.57 -2.13 -11.79
CA PHE A 94 8.48 -1.33 -13.00
C PHE A 94 7.51 -0.16 -12.86
N ARG A 95 6.72 -0.13 -11.81
CA ARG A 95 5.80 0.96 -11.61
C ARG A 95 5.48 1.11 -10.12
N HIS A 96 5.53 2.34 -9.64
CA HIS A 96 5.10 2.67 -8.29
C HIS A 96 4.15 3.86 -8.40
N ILE A 97 2.90 3.65 -8.06
CA ILE A 97 1.90 4.69 -8.13
C ILE A 97 1.52 5.07 -6.72
N MET A 98 1.74 6.33 -6.38
CA MET A 98 1.56 6.82 -5.01
C MET A 98 0.25 7.57 -4.85
N GLY A 99 -0.38 7.39 -3.70
CA GLY A 99 -1.50 8.23 -3.33
C GLY A 99 -2.78 7.99 -4.07
N ILE A 100 -3.06 6.75 -4.42
CA ILE A 100 -4.23 6.40 -5.22
C ILE A 100 -5.49 6.75 -4.46
N GLY A 101 -6.29 7.70 -5.02
CA GLY A 101 -7.59 8.05 -4.49
C GLY A 101 -7.58 8.63 -3.10
N MET A 102 -6.43 9.09 -2.63
CA MET A 102 -6.28 9.47 -1.22
C MET A 102 -5.89 10.92 -1.02
N ALA A 103 -6.01 11.72 -2.03
CA ALA A 103 -5.55 13.10 -1.96
C ALA A 103 -6.06 13.79 -0.70
N SER A 104 -5.16 14.37 0.05
CA SER A 104 -5.45 15.25 1.18
C SER A 104 -6.12 14.60 2.38
N LYS A 105 -6.26 13.29 2.42
CA LYS A 105 -6.86 12.66 3.58
C LYS A 105 -5.82 12.39 4.65
N THR A 106 -6.25 12.44 5.89
CA THR A 106 -5.41 12.04 7.01
C THR A 106 -5.89 10.72 7.56
N ALA A 107 -5.09 10.13 8.46
CA ALA A 107 -5.41 8.83 9.00
C ALA A 107 -6.76 8.80 9.71
N ARG A 108 -7.18 9.90 10.28
CA ARG A 108 -8.43 9.93 11.05
C ARG A 108 -9.55 10.64 10.31
N ARG A 109 -9.50 10.61 9.03
CA ARG A 109 -10.50 11.28 8.26
C ARG A 109 -11.71 10.46 8.00
N PHE A 110 -11.75 9.37 8.55
CA PHE A 110 -12.83 8.44 8.29
C PHE A 110 -14.03 8.72 9.15
#